data_873f4e0121e79ce9c9890135ea4c2c43
#
_entry.id   873f4e0121e79ce9c9890135ea4c2c43
#
_cell.length_a   1.000
_cell.length_b   1.000
_cell.length_c   1.000
_cell.angle_alpha   90.00
_cell.angle_beta   90.00
_cell.angle_gamma   90.00
#
_symmetry.space_group_name_H-M   'P 1'
#
loop_
_entity.id
_entity.type
_entity.pdbx_description
1 polymer ?
#
loop_
_entity_poly.entity_id
_entity_poly.type
_entity_poly.pdbx_seq_one_letter_code
_entity_poly.pdbx_strand_id
1 'polypeptide(L)'
;MQKIKKDDQVIVITGKDKGKTGVVTRLLDDGRLFVSGVNMIKRHTKGNPQMGQPGGIIEKEAPIQVSNVAIYNSGTNKADRVGIKVEDGNKVRVFKSTGEAIDG
;
A
#
# COMPACT_ATOMS: atom_id res chain seq x y z
N MET A 1 12.89 -12.54 2.71
CA MET A 1 12.40 -11.64 1.64
C MET A 1 11.02 -11.11 1.98
N GLN A 2 10.83 -9.83 1.89
CA GLN A 2 9.51 -9.23 2.14
C GLN A 2 8.60 -9.46 0.94
N LYS A 3 7.36 -9.83 1.21
CA LYS A 3 6.37 -10.09 0.16
C LYS A 3 5.83 -8.80 -0.47
N ILE A 4 5.67 -7.73 0.33
CA ILE A 4 5.23 -6.43 -0.14
C ILE A 4 6.33 -5.42 0.14
N LYS A 5 6.68 -4.62 -0.85
CA LYS A 5 7.75 -3.63 -0.79
C LYS A 5 7.25 -2.25 -1.18
N LYS A 6 8.05 -1.23 -0.89
CA LYS A 6 7.82 0.13 -1.39
C LYS A 6 7.69 0.11 -2.92
N ASP A 7 6.80 0.94 -3.43
CA ASP A 7 6.47 1.11 -4.84
C ASP A 7 5.62 -0.04 -5.43
N ASP A 8 5.26 -1.05 -4.65
CA ASP A 8 4.33 -2.08 -5.10
C ASP A 8 2.92 -1.53 -5.23
N GLN A 9 2.22 -1.95 -6.27
CA GLN A 9 0.79 -1.68 -6.37
C GLN A 9 0.02 -2.72 -5.57
N VAL A 10 -0.83 -2.25 -4.67
CA VAL A 10 -1.60 -3.10 -3.76
C VAL A 10 -3.08 -2.74 -3.81
N ILE A 11 -3.91 -3.65 -3.36
CA ILE A 11 -5.35 -3.46 -3.22
C ILE A 11 -5.74 -3.74 -1.77
N VAL A 12 -6.62 -2.90 -1.23
CA VAL A 12 -7.14 -3.08 0.12
C VAL A 12 -8.20 -4.18 0.09
N ILE A 13 -8.05 -5.16 0.97
CA ILE A 13 -8.92 -6.34 0.98
C ILE A 13 -9.95 -6.35 2.10
N THR A 14 -9.86 -5.40 3.03
CA THR A 14 -10.79 -5.32 4.16
C THR A 14 -10.93 -3.87 4.63
N GLY A 15 -12.02 -3.59 5.35
CA GLY A 15 -12.28 -2.28 5.93
C GLY A 15 -13.05 -1.35 4.99
N LYS A 16 -13.09 -0.07 5.37
CA LYS A 16 -13.86 0.96 4.65
C LYS A 16 -13.35 1.20 3.22
N ASP A 17 -12.07 0.96 2.98
CA ASP A 17 -11.44 1.19 1.68
C ASP A 17 -11.30 -0.07 0.83
N LYS A 18 -11.97 -1.15 1.21
CA LYS A 18 -11.93 -2.41 0.47
C LYS A 18 -12.17 -2.19 -1.02
N GLY A 19 -11.29 -2.74 -1.84
CA GLY A 19 -11.35 -2.62 -3.29
C GLY A 19 -10.58 -1.44 -3.87
N LYS A 20 -10.10 -0.51 -3.05
CA LYS A 20 -9.25 0.58 -3.53
C LYS A 20 -7.83 0.10 -3.77
N THR A 21 -7.23 0.58 -4.84
CA THR A 21 -5.84 0.29 -5.20
C THR A 21 -4.97 1.51 -4.95
N GLY A 22 -3.70 1.27 -4.72
CA GLY A 22 -2.73 2.33 -4.54
C GLY A 22 -1.32 1.78 -4.57
N VAL A 23 -0.35 2.65 -4.39
CA VAL A 23 1.07 2.30 -4.40
C VAL A 23 1.61 2.45 -2.99
N VAL A 24 2.39 1.48 -2.54
CA VAL A 24 3.06 1.54 -1.23
C VAL A 24 4.10 2.65 -1.26
N THR A 25 3.93 3.64 -0.40
CA THR A 25 4.86 4.78 -0.32
C THR A 25 5.89 4.60 0.78
N ARG A 26 5.56 3.86 1.82
CA ARG A 26 6.46 3.63 2.95
C ARG A 26 6.08 2.36 3.71
N LEU A 27 7.08 1.65 4.18
CA LEU A 27 6.94 0.51 5.08
C LEU A 27 7.40 0.90 6.48
N LEU A 28 6.64 0.47 7.49
CA LEU A 28 7.00 0.67 8.89
C LEU A 28 7.50 -0.66 9.47
N ASP A 29 8.33 -0.57 10.51
CA ASP A 29 8.96 -1.76 11.12
C ASP A 29 7.96 -2.62 11.90
N ASP A 30 6.79 -2.09 12.22
CA ASP A 30 5.79 -2.77 13.04
C ASP A 30 4.74 -3.56 12.21
N GLY A 31 4.96 -3.76 10.92
CA GLY A 31 4.04 -4.49 10.06
C GLY A 31 2.93 -3.63 9.47
N ARG A 32 3.06 -2.30 9.53
CA ARG A 32 2.15 -1.37 8.88
C ARG A 32 2.82 -0.72 7.69
N LEU A 33 2.01 -0.17 6.80
CA LEU A 33 2.52 0.54 5.63
C LEU A 33 1.57 1.67 5.24
N PHE A 34 2.10 2.61 4.46
CA PHE A 34 1.31 3.68 3.85
C PHE A 34 1.07 3.36 2.39
N VAL A 35 -0.17 3.56 1.95
CA VAL A 35 -0.56 3.37 0.55
C VAL A 35 -1.15 4.68 0.04
N SER A 36 -0.70 5.13 -1.11
CA SER A 36 -1.15 6.40 -1.70
C SER A 36 -2.65 6.35 -2.00
N GLY A 37 -3.36 7.38 -1.55
CA GLY A 37 -4.77 7.55 -1.84
C GLY A 37 -5.74 6.66 -1.08
N VAL A 38 -5.26 5.82 -0.15
CA VAL A 38 -6.13 4.96 0.67
C VAL A 38 -5.93 5.24 2.15
N ASN A 39 -6.92 4.86 2.95
CA ASN A 39 -6.96 5.08 4.39
C ASN A 39 -6.68 6.53 4.76
N MET A 40 -7.25 7.45 4.00
CA MET A 40 -7.11 8.88 4.24
C MET A 40 -7.90 9.28 5.47
N ILE A 41 -7.28 10.09 6.32
CA ILE A 41 -7.93 10.69 7.48
C ILE A 41 -7.98 12.20 7.29
N LYS A 42 -9.04 12.79 7.81
CA LYS A 42 -9.21 14.24 7.81
C LYS A 42 -8.90 14.77 9.19
N ARG A 43 -8.05 15.77 9.28
CA ARG A 43 -7.73 16.44 10.52
C ARG A 43 -8.10 17.90 10.44
N HIS A 44 -8.80 18.38 11.48
CA HIS A 44 -8.98 19.80 11.68
C HIS A 44 -7.70 20.38 12.23
N THR A 45 -7.18 21.40 11.56
CA THR A 45 -6.06 22.16 12.06
C THR A 45 -6.56 23.55 12.47
N LYS A 46 -6.13 24.03 13.62
CA LYS A 46 -6.40 25.42 14.01
C LYS A 46 -5.45 26.33 13.25
N GLY A 47 -6.01 27.42 12.71
CA GLY A 47 -5.18 28.47 12.14
C GLY A 47 -4.32 29.13 13.20
N ASN A 48 -3.20 29.68 12.80
CA ASN A 48 -2.35 30.49 13.66
C ASN A 48 -2.31 31.92 13.10
N PRO A 49 -3.09 32.84 13.65
CA PRO A 49 -3.16 34.20 13.11
C PRO A 49 -1.84 34.96 13.22
N GLN A 50 -1.00 34.62 14.18
CA GLN A 50 0.31 35.27 14.34
C GLN A 50 1.28 34.84 13.23
N MET A 51 1.13 33.65 12.69
CA MET A 51 1.96 33.12 11.62
C MET A 51 1.29 33.17 10.27
N GLY A 52 0.08 33.73 10.20
CA GLY A 52 -0.64 33.83 8.94
C GLY A 52 -1.10 32.50 8.35
N GLN A 53 -1.16 31.44 9.15
CA GLN A 53 -1.60 30.12 8.70
C GLN A 53 -3.12 29.98 8.88
N PRO A 54 -3.86 29.76 7.79
CA PRO A 54 -5.29 29.49 7.91
C PRO A 54 -5.54 28.12 8.54
N GLY A 55 -6.56 28.01 9.34
CA GLY A 55 -7.08 26.73 9.78
C GLY A 55 -7.79 26.01 8.65
N GLY A 56 -7.99 24.72 8.81
CA GLY A 56 -8.71 23.96 7.81
C GLY A 56 -8.72 22.47 8.08
N ILE A 57 -9.18 21.73 7.08
CA ILE A 57 -9.20 20.28 7.10
C ILE A 57 -8.05 19.79 6.23
N ILE A 58 -7.17 18.99 6.81
CA ILE A 58 -6.05 18.39 6.10
C ILE A 58 -6.32 16.90 5.95
N GLU A 59 -6.19 16.40 4.73
CA GLU A 59 -6.25 14.98 4.47
C GLU A 59 -4.85 14.38 4.57
N LYS A 60 -4.71 13.33 5.37
CA LYS A 60 -3.44 12.62 5.54
C LYS A 60 -3.65 11.13 5.36
N GLU A 61 -2.64 10.47 4.84
CA GLU A 61 -2.63 9.01 4.79
C GLU A 61 -2.37 8.46 6.19
N ALA A 62 -3.18 7.49 6.61
CA ALA A 62 -2.96 6.75 7.84
C ALA A 62 -2.34 5.39 7.50
N PRO A 63 -1.52 4.82 8.40
CA PRO A 63 -0.93 3.51 8.12
C PRO A 63 -1.97 2.41 8.15
N ILE A 64 -1.76 1.40 7.32
CA ILE A 64 -2.60 0.21 7.21
C ILE A 64 -1.75 -1.01 7.57
N GLN A 65 -2.35 -1.97 8.26
CA GLN A 65 -1.67 -3.24 8.52
C GLN A 65 -1.45 -3.99 7.20
N VAL A 66 -0.28 -4.58 7.05
CA VAL A 66 0.08 -5.32 5.84
C VAL A 66 -0.88 -6.47 5.54
N SER A 67 -1.47 -7.05 6.60
CA SER A 67 -2.49 -8.10 6.45
C SER A 67 -3.80 -7.62 5.81
N ASN A 68 -4.03 -6.31 5.76
CA ASN A 68 -5.24 -5.72 5.20
C ASN A 68 -5.10 -5.35 3.72
N VAL A 69 -3.96 -5.61 3.13
CA VAL A 69 -3.72 -5.37 1.70
C VAL A 69 -3.16 -6.62 1.05
N ALA A 70 -3.33 -6.70 -0.26
CA ALA A 70 -2.75 -7.76 -1.07
C ALA A 70 -2.07 -7.12 -2.28
N ILE A 71 -1.14 -7.83 -2.88
CA ILE A 71 -0.54 -7.37 -4.12
C ILE A 71 -1.63 -7.30 -5.21
N TYR A 72 -1.62 -6.22 -5.99
CA TYR A 72 -2.57 -6.06 -7.07
C TYR A 72 -1.97 -6.59 -8.37
N ASN A 73 -2.70 -7.51 -9.00
CA ASN A 73 -2.30 -8.05 -10.29
C ASN A 73 -3.08 -7.33 -11.39
N SER A 74 -2.40 -6.42 -12.08
CA SER A 74 -3.03 -5.63 -13.15
C SER A 74 -3.43 -6.48 -14.36
N GLY A 75 -2.80 -7.63 -14.56
CA GLY A 75 -3.16 -8.54 -15.64
C GLY A 75 -4.50 -9.23 -15.42
N THR A 76 -4.89 -9.46 -14.17
CA THR A 76 -6.18 -10.07 -13.81
C THR A 76 -7.16 -9.08 -13.18
N ASN A 77 -6.71 -7.88 -12.84
CA ASN A 77 -7.49 -6.84 -12.14
C ASN A 77 -8.02 -7.32 -10.78
N LYS A 78 -7.24 -8.14 -10.08
CA LYS A 78 -7.65 -8.74 -8.81
C LYS A 78 -6.52 -8.71 -7.81
N ALA A 79 -6.89 -8.88 -6.54
CA ALA A 79 -5.93 -9.16 -5.48
C ALA A 79 -5.26 -10.51 -5.74
N ASP A 80 -3.98 -10.58 -5.46
CA ASP A 80 -3.20 -11.80 -5.62
C ASP A 80 -2.31 -12.00 -4.39
N ARG A 81 -1.71 -13.15 -4.31
CA ARG A 81 -0.72 -13.45 -3.28
C ARG A 81 0.67 -13.42 -3.89
N VAL A 82 1.64 -13.07 -3.07
CA VAL A 82 3.04 -13.10 -3.46
C VAL A 82 3.59 -14.50 -3.20
N GLY A 83 4.06 -15.14 -4.26
CA GLY A 83 4.83 -16.36 -4.17
C GLY A 83 6.31 -16.06 -4.38
N ILE A 84 7.16 -16.96 -3.93
CA ILE A 84 8.60 -16.85 -4.12
C ILE A 84 9.04 -18.00 -5.04
N LYS A 85 9.70 -17.64 -6.13
CA LYS A 85 10.27 -18.60 -7.08
C LYS A 85 11.79 -18.44 -7.07
N VAL A 86 12.50 -19.55 -7.16
CA VAL A 86 13.95 -19.53 -7.26
C VAL A 86 14.32 -19.72 -8.73
N GLU A 87 15.03 -18.75 -9.29
CA GLU A 87 15.56 -18.79 -10.66
C GLU A 87 17.07 -18.52 -10.60
N ASP A 88 17.84 -19.42 -11.15
CA ASP A 88 19.31 -19.31 -11.22
C ASP A 88 19.96 -18.97 -9.86
N GLY A 89 19.41 -19.56 -8.78
CA GLY A 89 19.86 -19.31 -7.43
C GLY A 89 19.32 -18.04 -6.78
N ASN A 90 18.54 -17.25 -7.49
CA ASN A 90 17.96 -16.00 -6.98
C ASN A 90 16.48 -16.17 -6.67
N LYS A 91 16.04 -15.56 -5.58
CA LYS A 91 14.61 -15.53 -5.21
C LYS A 91 13.92 -14.41 -5.94
N VAL A 92 12.82 -14.72 -6.61
CA VAL A 92 12.01 -13.77 -7.36
C VAL A 92 10.58 -13.80 -6.83
N ARG A 93 9.98 -12.64 -6.64
CA ARG A 93 8.58 -12.54 -6.28
C ARG A 93 7.72 -12.76 -7.52
N VAL A 94 6.70 -13.59 -7.38
CA VAL A 94 5.77 -13.88 -8.48
C VAL A 94 4.33 -13.76 -7.98
N PHE A 95 3.42 -13.49 -8.90
CA PHE A 95 1.99 -13.60 -8.62
C PHE A 95 1.62 -15.09 -8.53
N LYS A 96 1.04 -15.46 -7.41
CA LYS A 96 0.73 -16.87 -7.15
C LYS A 96 -0.26 -17.47 -8.14
N SER A 97 -1.19 -16.66 -8.65
CA SER A 97 -2.22 -17.13 -9.57
C SER A 97 -1.69 -17.38 -10.98
N THR A 98 -0.70 -16.60 -11.43
CA THR A 98 -0.20 -16.65 -12.82
C THR A 98 1.23 -17.14 -12.90
N GLY A 99 2.00 -17.06 -11.85
CA GLY A 99 3.42 -17.37 -11.86
C GLY A 99 4.31 -16.31 -12.50
N GLU A 100 3.74 -15.20 -12.94
CA GLU A 100 4.50 -14.11 -13.55
C GLU A 100 5.29 -13.34 -12.51
N ALA A 101 6.47 -12.86 -12.87
CA ALA A 101 7.30 -12.07 -11.99
C ALA A 101 6.63 -10.72 -11.67
N ILE A 102 6.61 -10.35 -10.37
CA ILE A 102 6.06 -9.07 -9.93
C ILE A 102 6.99 -7.93 -10.31
N ASP A 103 8.28 -8.17 -10.15
CA ASP A 103 9.32 -7.15 -10.37
C ASP A 103 9.90 -7.17 -11.79
N GLY A 104 9.32 -7.96 -12.62
CA GLY A 104 9.75 -8.11 -13.99
C GLY A 104 9.29 -7.07 -14.92
#